data_906ee343d99e27bae0967e6391891e85
#
_entry.id   906ee343d99e27bae0967e6391891e85
#
_cell.length_a   1.000
_cell.length_b   1.000
_cell.length_c   1.000
_cell.angle_alpha   90.00
_cell.angle_beta   90.00
_cell.angle_gamma   90.00
#
_symmetry.space_group_name_H-M   'P 1'
#
loop_
_entity.id
_entity.type
_entity.pdbx_description
1 polymer ?
#
loop_
_entity_poly.entity_id
_entity_poly.type
_entity_poly.pdbx_seq_one_letter_code
_entity_poly.pdbx_strand_id
1 'polypeptide(L)'
;GFKPTTKHGYSVIDAIKAMYEKKAKVFFGLGGNFISAVPDTSYSAQASANCNLTVHVSTKLNRSHLVTGKEALILPCLGRTEKDYQKTGVQTQSVENSMGIVSSTKGVLEPCSDKLLSEVAVVCGIANATLKMRSKINWLQYKDDYKLVRDDIQEVVDGFDDYNKRLKKPSGFYLPNGARIRKFNTKTGKANFSINKLPSWKLKADELIMMTIRSHDQFNTTIYGLN
;
A
#
# COMPACT_ATOMS: atom_id res chain seq x y z
N GLY A 1 16.64 -7.78 19.60
CA GLY A 1 16.09 -7.52 18.28
C GLY A 1 14.59 -7.80 18.25
N PHE A 2 13.86 -7.17 17.38
CA PHE A 2 12.45 -7.44 17.15
C PHE A 2 12.29 -8.85 16.55
N LYS A 3 11.44 -9.69 17.16
CA LYS A 3 11.05 -10.97 16.58
C LYS A 3 9.64 -10.81 16.02
N PRO A 4 9.45 -10.94 14.69
CA PRO A 4 8.12 -10.87 14.10
C PRO A 4 7.26 -12.03 14.63
N THR A 5 5.96 -11.82 14.68
CA THR A 5 5.02 -12.91 15.00
C THR A 5 5.06 -13.99 13.91
N THR A 6 4.97 -15.24 14.30
CA THR A 6 4.84 -16.37 13.37
C THR A 6 3.39 -16.56 12.90
N LYS A 7 2.42 -15.88 13.54
CA LYS A 7 1.03 -15.90 13.10
C LYS A 7 0.84 -14.96 11.93
N HIS A 8 0.30 -15.48 10.84
CA HIS A 8 -0.16 -14.66 9.72
C HIS A 8 -1.31 -13.77 10.16
N GLY A 9 -1.36 -12.56 9.62
CA GLY A 9 -2.53 -11.70 9.73
C GLY A 9 -3.69 -12.23 8.89
N TYR A 10 -4.77 -11.49 8.85
CA TYR A 10 -5.91 -11.81 8.00
C TYR A 10 -5.61 -11.52 6.52
N SER A 11 -6.06 -12.40 5.64
CA SER A 11 -6.23 -12.04 4.23
C SER A 11 -7.31 -10.95 4.09
N VAL A 12 -7.43 -10.31 2.93
CA VAL A 12 -8.47 -9.28 2.72
C VAL A 12 -9.86 -9.84 3.04
N ILE A 13 -10.19 -11.03 2.55
CA ILE A 13 -11.48 -11.67 2.78
C ILE A 13 -11.70 -12.00 4.26
N ASP A 14 -10.69 -12.53 4.93
CA ASP A 14 -10.77 -12.87 6.34
C ASP A 14 -10.86 -11.62 7.22
N ALA A 15 -10.18 -10.53 6.83
CA ALA A 15 -10.30 -9.23 7.50
C ALA A 15 -11.73 -8.69 7.43
N ILE A 16 -12.37 -8.76 6.24
CA ILE A 16 -13.76 -8.34 6.06
C ILE A 16 -14.70 -9.20 6.92
N LYS A 17 -14.50 -10.53 6.95
CA LYS A 17 -15.26 -11.43 7.83
C LYS A 17 -15.07 -11.08 9.30
N ALA A 18 -13.82 -10.82 9.72
CA ALA A 18 -13.53 -10.44 11.10
C ALA A 18 -14.17 -9.09 11.50
N MET A 19 -14.26 -8.13 10.57
CA MET A 19 -15.02 -6.89 10.78
C MET A 19 -16.52 -7.17 10.89
N TYR A 20 -17.06 -7.97 9.97
CA TYR A 20 -18.48 -8.34 9.96
C TYR A 20 -18.88 -9.03 11.27
N GLU A 21 -18.06 -9.95 11.76
CA GLU A 21 -18.24 -10.68 13.01
C GLU A 21 -17.86 -9.85 14.26
N LYS A 22 -17.54 -8.55 14.09
CA LYS A 22 -17.13 -7.64 15.18
C LYS A 22 -15.89 -8.08 15.96
N LYS A 23 -15.06 -8.96 15.40
CA LYS A 23 -13.77 -9.38 15.95
C LYS A 23 -12.71 -8.29 15.70
N ALA A 24 -12.66 -7.71 14.51
CA ALA A 24 -11.87 -6.53 14.21
C ALA A 24 -12.65 -5.27 14.62
N LYS A 25 -12.03 -4.43 15.45
CA LYS A 25 -12.68 -3.26 16.06
C LYS A 25 -12.33 -1.95 15.37
N VAL A 26 -11.18 -1.89 14.73
CA VAL A 26 -10.65 -0.70 14.08
C VAL A 26 -10.29 -1.03 12.65
N PHE A 27 -10.77 -0.21 11.73
CA PHE A 27 -10.34 -0.19 10.35
C PHE A 27 -9.49 1.07 10.12
N PHE A 28 -8.30 0.89 9.55
CA PHE A 28 -7.42 1.98 9.15
C PHE A 28 -7.13 1.87 7.66
N GLY A 29 -7.72 2.78 6.88
CA GLY A 29 -7.53 2.87 5.43
C GLY A 29 -6.55 3.98 5.07
N LEU A 30 -5.38 3.62 4.53
CA LEU A 30 -4.39 4.56 4.03
C LEU A 30 -4.49 4.61 2.50
N GLY A 31 -5.13 5.64 2.00
CA GLY A 31 -5.48 5.75 0.58
C GLY A 31 -6.52 4.72 0.14
N GLY A 32 -6.66 4.60 -1.17
CA GLY A 32 -7.50 3.57 -1.78
C GLY A 32 -9.00 3.85 -1.71
N ASN A 33 -9.76 2.90 -2.22
CA ASN A 33 -11.19 2.93 -2.41
C ASN A 33 -11.77 1.59 -1.94
N PHE A 34 -11.56 1.26 -0.66
CA PHE A 34 -11.76 -0.06 -0.09
C PHE A 34 -13.13 -0.66 -0.44
N ILE A 35 -14.23 0.04 -0.13
CA ILE A 35 -15.59 -0.49 -0.34
C ILE A 35 -15.90 -0.81 -1.81
N SER A 36 -15.29 -0.08 -2.76
CA SER A 36 -15.46 -0.36 -4.18
C SER A 36 -14.45 -1.35 -4.74
N ALA A 37 -13.33 -1.55 -4.05
CA ALA A 37 -12.23 -2.40 -4.49
C ALA A 37 -12.36 -3.86 -4.04
N VAL A 38 -13.13 -4.10 -2.98
CA VAL A 38 -13.34 -5.45 -2.43
C VAL A 38 -14.61 -6.10 -2.97
N PRO A 39 -14.68 -7.43 -3.01
CA PRO A 39 -15.88 -8.13 -3.45
C PRO A 39 -17.02 -7.94 -2.45
N ASP A 40 -18.26 -8.10 -2.94
CA ASP A 40 -19.51 -7.96 -2.18
C ASP A 40 -19.59 -6.62 -1.41
N THR A 41 -19.94 -5.57 -2.15
CA THR A 41 -20.01 -4.21 -1.64
C THR A 41 -20.96 -4.10 -0.43
N SER A 42 -22.10 -4.80 -0.44
CA SER A 42 -23.08 -4.74 0.65
C SER A 42 -22.53 -5.38 1.93
N TYR A 43 -21.97 -6.57 1.82
CA TYR A 43 -21.35 -7.27 2.95
C TYR A 43 -20.16 -6.48 3.51
N SER A 44 -19.30 -5.95 2.64
CA SER A 44 -18.13 -5.17 3.03
C SER A 44 -18.52 -3.84 3.68
N ALA A 45 -19.58 -3.20 3.20
CA ALA A 45 -20.12 -1.99 3.81
C ALA A 45 -20.63 -2.26 5.24
N GLN A 46 -21.40 -3.34 5.42
CA GLN A 46 -21.87 -3.73 6.75
C GLN A 46 -20.72 -4.12 7.67
N ALA A 47 -19.68 -4.80 7.17
CA ALA A 47 -18.48 -5.12 7.91
C ALA A 47 -17.77 -3.84 8.41
N SER A 48 -17.63 -2.83 7.55
CA SER A 48 -17.08 -1.53 7.92
C SER A 48 -17.91 -0.83 9.01
N ALA A 49 -19.23 -0.82 8.85
CA ALA A 49 -20.16 -0.23 9.82
C ALA A 49 -20.13 -0.92 11.20
N ASN A 50 -19.73 -2.18 11.27
CA ASN A 50 -19.60 -2.90 12.51
C ASN A 50 -18.33 -2.54 13.32
N CYS A 51 -17.36 -1.84 12.71
CA CYS A 51 -16.18 -1.38 13.43
C CYS A 51 -16.53 -0.33 14.50
N ASN A 52 -15.78 -0.30 15.58
CA ASN A 52 -15.90 0.78 16.57
C ASN A 52 -15.35 2.09 16.01
N LEU A 53 -14.25 2.02 15.26
CA LEU A 53 -13.59 3.17 14.67
C LEU A 53 -13.17 2.83 13.23
N THR A 54 -13.47 3.74 12.32
CA THR A 54 -12.89 3.77 10.98
C THR A 54 -12.05 5.02 10.80
N VAL A 55 -10.82 4.85 10.33
CA VAL A 55 -9.91 5.96 10.00
C VAL A 55 -9.61 5.90 8.52
N HIS A 56 -9.84 6.99 7.82
CA HIS A 56 -9.55 7.12 6.40
C HIS A 56 -8.56 8.26 6.18
N VAL A 57 -7.38 7.95 5.67
CA VAL A 57 -6.39 8.94 5.21
C VAL A 57 -6.48 8.99 3.69
N SER A 58 -6.91 10.09 3.13
CA SER A 58 -7.22 10.17 1.70
C SER A 58 -6.98 11.53 1.12
N THR A 59 -6.61 11.57 -0.16
CA THR A 59 -6.53 12.81 -0.95
C THR A 59 -7.88 13.26 -1.50
N LYS A 60 -8.83 12.33 -1.67
CA LYS A 60 -10.18 12.59 -2.17
C LYS A 60 -11.19 11.71 -1.45
N LEU A 61 -12.39 12.22 -1.27
CA LEU A 61 -13.51 11.43 -0.78
C LEU A 61 -13.94 10.39 -1.83
N ASN A 62 -14.35 9.23 -1.35
CA ASN A 62 -14.88 8.15 -2.17
C ASN A 62 -15.95 7.39 -1.38
N ARG A 63 -16.50 6.33 -1.96
CA ARG A 63 -17.59 5.56 -1.36
C ARG A 63 -17.27 5.03 0.06
N SER A 64 -16.01 4.73 0.35
CA SER A 64 -15.61 4.24 1.68
C SER A 64 -15.85 5.25 2.81
N HIS A 65 -15.87 6.54 2.49
CA HIS A 65 -16.13 7.61 3.47
C HIS A 65 -17.61 7.77 3.82
N LEU A 66 -18.50 7.16 3.03
CA LEU A 66 -19.95 7.18 3.27
C LEU A 66 -20.40 6.04 4.18
N VAL A 67 -19.54 5.04 4.39
CA VAL A 67 -19.84 3.85 5.18
C VAL A 67 -18.78 3.73 6.27
N THR A 68 -19.08 4.27 7.43
CA THR A 68 -18.15 4.36 8.55
C THR A 68 -18.59 3.49 9.72
N GLY A 69 -17.66 3.23 10.63
CA GLY A 69 -17.93 2.61 11.91
C GLY A 69 -18.74 3.53 12.84
N LYS A 70 -18.86 3.14 14.10
CA LYS A 70 -19.55 3.91 15.13
C LYS A 70 -18.94 5.32 15.29
N GLU A 71 -17.61 5.37 15.21
CA GLU A 71 -16.82 6.59 15.16
C GLU A 71 -16.01 6.61 13.88
N ALA A 72 -15.75 7.78 13.32
CA ALA A 72 -15.02 7.96 12.10
C ALA A 72 -14.06 9.14 12.17
N LEU A 73 -12.85 8.93 11.63
CA LEU A 73 -11.90 9.98 11.34
C LEU A 73 -11.63 9.99 9.84
N ILE A 74 -11.81 11.13 9.21
CA ILE A 74 -11.43 11.37 7.81
C ILE A 74 -10.32 12.40 7.84
N LEU A 75 -9.10 11.96 7.51
CA LEU A 75 -7.89 12.74 7.54
C LEU A 75 -7.44 13.05 6.11
N PRO A 76 -7.62 14.30 5.64
CA PRO A 76 -7.08 14.68 4.34
C PRO A 76 -5.56 14.68 4.39
N CYS A 77 -4.93 14.20 3.32
CA CYS A 77 -3.48 14.15 3.21
C CYS A 77 -2.99 14.76 1.90
N LEU A 78 -1.68 15.07 1.86
CA LEU A 78 -1.02 15.54 0.67
C LEU A 78 -1.14 14.54 -0.47
N GLY A 79 -1.42 15.06 -1.65
CA GLY A 79 -1.32 14.32 -2.90
C GLY A 79 0.14 14.18 -3.35
N ARG A 80 0.41 13.19 -4.20
CA ARG A 80 1.76 12.91 -4.71
C ARG A 80 2.38 14.05 -5.51
N THR A 81 1.56 14.90 -6.09
CA THR A 81 1.99 16.06 -6.87
C THR A 81 2.30 17.29 -6.03
N GLU A 82 1.88 17.29 -4.77
CA GLU A 82 2.10 18.38 -3.82
C GLU A 82 3.44 18.23 -3.11
N LYS A 83 4.09 19.35 -2.82
CA LYS A 83 5.34 19.39 -2.04
C LYS A 83 5.07 18.97 -0.60
N ASP A 84 5.87 18.06 -0.09
CA ASP A 84 5.84 17.65 1.31
C ASP A 84 6.94 18.37 2.08
N TYR A 85 6.57 19.41 2.79
CA TYR A 85 7.49 20.22 3.58
C TYR A 85 7.66 19.62 4.98
N GLN A 86 8.86 19.16 5.28
CA GLN A 86 9.25 18.69 6.61
C GLN A 86 10.43 19.50 7.12
N LYS A 87 10.91 19.23 8.33
CA LYS A 87 11.96 20.01 8.99
C LYS A 87 13.26 20.15 8.15
N THR A 88 13.63 19.14 7.39
CA THR A 88 14.82 19.15 6.53
C THR A 88 14.54 19.67 5.11
N GLY A 89 13.36 20.24 4.88
CA GLY A 89 12.93 20.78 3.59
C GLY A 89 11.95 19.89 2.86
N VAL A 90 11.79 20.13 1.54
CA VAL A 90 10.86 19.35 0.72
C VAL A 90 11.36 17.92 0.55
N GLN A 91 10.54 16.97 0.98
CA GLN A 91 10.88 15.56 0.98
C GLN A 91 10.77 14.94 -0.42
N THR A 92 11.58 13.92 -0.62
CA THR A 92 11.55 13.07 -1.81
C THR A 92 11.11 11.68 -1.39
N GLN A 93 10.12 11.15 -2.07
CA GLN A 93 9.67 9.77 -1.92
C GLN A 93 10.32 8.90 -3.01
N SER A 94 10.28 7.60 -2.81
CA SER A 94 10.71 6.63 -3.79
C SER A 94 9.54 5.77 -4.24
N VAL A 95 9.57 5.36 -5.48
CA VAL A 95 8.58 4.48 -6.08
C VAL A 95 9.26 3.40 -6.89
N GLU A 96 8.72 2.20 -6.84
CA GLU A 96 9.11 1.11 -7.71
C GLU A 96 8.06 0.92 -8.81
N ASN A 97 8.52 0.74 -10.04
CA ASN A 97 7.63 0.39 -11.14
C ASN A 97 7.61 -1.12 -11.39
N SER A 98 6.74 -1.57 -12.29
CA SER A 98 6.59 -2.99 -12.64
C SER A 98 7.83 -3.65 -13.26
N MET A 99 8.84 -2.85 -13.63
CA MET A 99 10.11 -3.35 -14.15
C MET A 99 11.18 -3.52 -13.05
N GLY A 100 10.82 -3.27 -11.79
CA GLY A 100 11.77 -3.31 -10.68
C GLY A 100 12.75 -2.14 -10.69
N ILE A 101 12.36 -0.98 -11.24
CA ILE A 101 13.14 0.24 -11.20
C ILE A 101 12.63 1.10 -10.05
N VAL A 102 13.50 1.44 -9.13
CA VAL A 102 13.25 2.39 -8.06
C VAL A 102 13.70 3.77 -8.51
N SER A 103 12.77 4.71 -8.50
CA SER A 103 13.02 6.10 -8.88
C SER A 103 12.51 7.07 -7.81
N SER A 104 13.03 8.28 -7.82
CA SER A 104 12.57 9.35 -6.94
C SER A 104 11.32 10.02 -7.51
N THR A 105 10.44 10.44 -6.62
CA THR A 105 9.32 11.32 -6.92
C THR A 105 9.29 12.46 -5.91
N LYS A 106 8.98 13.64 -6.38
CA LYS A 106 8.91 14.85 -5.58
C LYS A 106 7.77 15.72 -6.10
N GLY A 107 6.90 16.13 -5.22
CA GLY A 107 5.83 17.06 -5.57
C GLY A 107 6.35 18.40 -6.05
N VAL A 108 5.66 19.02 -6.98
CA VAL A 108 6.00 20.32 -7.59
C VAL A 108 4.96 21.41 -7.29
N LEU A 109 3.74 21.01 -6.95
CA LEU A 109 2.65 21.92 -6.63
C LEU A 109 2.72 22.32 -5.14
N GLU A 110 2.31 23.54 -4.85
CA GLU A 110 2.11 23.94 -3.45
C GLU A 110 0.89 23.20 -2.87
N PRO A 111 0.97 22.77 -1.59
CA PRO A 111 -0.17 22.19 -0.91
C PRO A 111 -1.37 23.14 -0.92
N CYS A 112 -2.58 22.61 -1.08
CA CYS A 112 -3.79 23.44 -1.00
C CYS A 112 -4.08 23.94 0.41
N SER A 113 -3.41 23.42 1.42
CA SER A 113 -3.45 23.87 2.81
C SER A 113 -2.17 23.50 3.55
N ASP A 114 -1.70 24.38 4.42
CA ASP A 114 -0.58 24.17 5.33
C ASP A 114 -0.89 23.15 6.46
N LYS A 115 -2.16 22.77 6.61
CA LYS A 115 -2.62 21.78 7.60
C LYS A 115 -2.57 20.35 7.07
N LEU A 116 -2.36 20.16 5.78
CA LEU A 116 -2.24 18.82 5.20
C LEU A 116 -0.94 18.17 5.63
N LEU A 117 -1.05 16.92 6.06
CA LEU A 117 0.08 16.07 6.38
C LEU A 117 0.29 15.03 5.26
N SER A 118 1.53 14.63 5.06
CA SER A 118 1.83 13.49 4.21
C SER A 118 1.43 12.17 4.92
N GLU A 119 1.23 11.13 4.15
CA GLU A 119 0.98 9.78 4.68
C GLU A 119 2.08 9.35 5.65
N VAL A 120 3.35 9.65 5.34
CA VAL A 120 4.50 9.38 6.22
C VAL A 120 4.38 10.14 7.54
N ALA A 121 4.04 11.43 7.49
CA ALA A 121 3.88 12.23 8.70
C ALA A 121 2.71 11.73 9.57
N VAL A 122 1.60 11.33 8.95
CA VAL A 122 0.45 10.73 9.66
C VAL A 122 0.85 9.42 10.35
N VAL A 123 1.50 8.51 9.63
CA VAL A 123 1.94 7.21 10.19
C VAL A 123 2.96 7.41 11.32
N CYS A 124 3.95 8.27 11.13
CA CYS A 124 4.93 8.57 12.17
C CYS A 124 4.29 9.21 13.41
N GLY A 125 3.33 10.12 13.20
CA GLY A 125 2.58 10.73 14.31
C GLY A 125 1.78 9.72 15.11
N ILE A 126 1.05 8.83 14.44
CA ILE A 126 0.28 7.75 15.08
C ILE A 126 1.22 6.79 15.82
N ALA A 127 2.32 6.38 15.20
CA ALA A 127 3.30 5.49 15.81
C ALA A 127 3.90 6.12 17.07
N ASN A 128 4.30 7.38 17.00
CA ASN A 128 4.84 8.10 18.15
C ASN A 128 3.82 8.21 19.30
N ALA A 129 2.57 8.54 18.99
CA ALA A 129 1.51 8.66 20.00
C ALA A 129 1.12 7.30 20.63
N THR A 130 1.09 6.24 19.82
CA THR A 130 0.62 4.92 20.24
C THR A 130 1.70 4.10 20.96
N LEU A 131 2.92 4.11 20.41
CA LEU A 131 4.01 3.27 20.89
C LEU A 131 4.78 3.92 22.05
N LYS A 132 4.91 5.25 22.02
CA LYS A 132 5.63 5.99 23.09
C LYS A 132 6.97 5.34 23.43
N MET A 133 7.21 5.07 24.73
CA MET A 133 8.43 4.44 25.23
C MET A 133 8.61 2.96 24.82
N ARG A 134 7.59 2.33 24.26
CA ARG A 134 7.67 0.94 23.78
C ARG A 134 8.43 0.78 22.46
N SER A 135 8.65 1.87 21.73
CA SER A 135 9.44 1.86 20.50
C SER A 135 10.81 2.45 20.75
N LYS A 136 11.84 1.80 20.18
CA LYS A 136 13.20 2.34 20.12
C LYS A 136 13.41 3.25 18.91
N ILE A 137 12.45 3.30 18.00
CA ILE A 137 12.50 4.09 16.78
C ILE A 137 12.08 5.52 17.11
N ASN A 138 12.86 6.48 16.65
CA ASN A 138 12.51 7.90 16.71
C ASN A 138 11.63 8.28 15.50
N TRP A 139 10.33 8.02 15.63
CA TRP A 139 9.35 8.27 14.57
C TRP A 139 9.30 9.72 14.11
N LEU A 140 9.57 10.68 14.98
CA LEU A 140 9.57 12.10 14.63
C LEU A 140 10.75 12.46 13.73
N GLN A 141 11.92 11.82 13.92
CA GLN A 141 13.06 12.02 13.01
C GLN A 141 12.75 11.46 11.62
N TYR A 142 12.07 10.31 11.51
CA TYR A 142 11.64 9.77 10.22
C TYR A 142 10.66 10.69 9.49
N LYS A 143 9.73 11.30 10.24
CA LYS A 143 8.86 12.33 9.71
C LYS A 143 9.66 13.54 9.19
N ASP A 144 10.65 13.98 9.94
CA ASP A 144 11.41 15.18 9.64
C ASP A 144 12.38 15.00 8.46
N ASP A 145 12.88 13.77 8.23
CA ASP A 145 13.79 13.44 7.11
C ASP A 145 13.59 11.99 6.62
N TYR A 146 13.02 11.84 5.44
CA TYR A 146 12.76 10.51 4.83
C TYR A 146 14.03 9.78 4.39
N LYS A 147 15.19 10.45 4.36
CA LYS A 147 16.47 9.77 4.11
C LYS A 147 16.76 8.73 5.19
N LEU A 148 16.42 9.04 6.45
CA LEU A 148 16.65 8.13 7.56
C LEU A 148 15.87 6.81 7.41
N VAL A 149 14.63 6.87 6.88
CA VAL A 149 13.85 5.67 6.57
C VAL A 149 14.55 4.83 5.49
N ARG A 150 15.12 5.49 4.47
CA ARG A 150 15.83 4.80 3.39
C ARG A 150 17.18 4.23 3.85
N ASP A 151 17.85 4.90 4.80
CA ASP A 151 19.07 4.37 5.41
C ASP A 151 18.78 3.06 6.17
N ASP A 152 17.67 2.99 6.92
CA ASP A 152 17.27 1.76 7.60
C ASP A 152 16.79 0.67 6.61
N ILE A 153 16.12 1.02 5.53
CA ILE A 153 15.77 0.06 4.47
C ILE A 153 17.03 -0.55 3.86
N GLN A 154 18.04 0.26 3.59
CA GLN A 154 19.33 -0.19 3.06
C GLN A 154 19.97 -1.25 3.97
N GLU A 155 19.86 -1.10 5.29
CA GLU A 155 20.48 -2.02 6.25
C GLU A 155 19.77 -3.38 6.36
N VAL A 156 18.50 -3.46 5.93
CA VAL A 156 17.67 -4.67 6.19
C VAL A 156 17.08 -5.30 4.94
N VAL A 157 17.14 -4.62 3.79
CA VAL A 157 16.53 -5.11 2.54
C VAL A 157 17.56 -5.22 1.44
N ASP A 158 17.83 -6.43 0.98
CA ASP A 158 18.77 -6.70 -0.11
C ASP A 158 18.43 -5.90 -1.38
N GLY A 159 19.46 -5.36 -2.02
CA GLY A 159 19.33 -4.62 -3.28
C GLY A 159 19.09 -3.13 -3.11
N PHE A 160 18.97 -2.64 -1.89
CA PHE A 160 18.87 -1.20 -1.58
C PHE A 160 20.19 -0.55 -1.12
N ASP A 161 21.30 -1.21 -1.36
CA ASP A 161 22.63 -0.66 -1.06
C ASP A 161 22.79 0.74 -1.66
N ASP A 162 23.43 1.66 -0.93
CA ASP A 162 23.61 3.06 -1.33
C ASP A 162 22.28 3.75 -1.72
N TYR A 163 21.16 3.41 -1.05
CA TYR A 163 19.83 3.80 -1.46
C TYR A 163 19.68 5.29 -1.76
N ASN A 164 20.03 6.15 -0.79
CA ASN A 164 19.92 7.60 -0.92
C ASN A 164 20.81 8.15 -2.05
N LYS A 165 21.97 7.55 -2.30
CA LYS A 165 22.89 7.94 -3.37
C LYS A 165 22.37 7.51 -4.73
N ARG A 166 21.89 6.27 -4.85
CA ARG A 166 21.36 5.72 -6.10
C ARG A 166 20.07 6.40 -6.53
N LEU A 167 19.24 6.81 -5.56
CA LEU A 167 17.99 7.52 -5.83
C LEU A 167 18.17 8.91 -6.45
N LYS A 168 19.35 9.51 -6.34
CA LYS A 168 19.67 10.80 -7.01
C LYS A 168 19.82 10.67 -8.52
N LYS A 169 19.97 9.46 -9.06
CA LYS A 169 20.07 9.25 -10.51
C LYS A 169 18.70 9.47 -11.15
N PRO A 170 18.59 10.31 -12.20
CA PRO A 170 17.30 10.59 -12.85
C PRO A 170 16.59 9.33 -13.39
N SER A 171 17.36 8.34 -13.86
CA SER A 171 16.84 7.06 -14.33
C SER A 171 16.45 6.09 -13.22
N GLY A 172 16.70 6.43 -11.96
CA GLY A 172 16.58 5.50 -10.85
C GLY A 172 17.60 4.37 -10.91
N PHE A 173 17.26 3.26 -10.27
CA PHE A 173 18.10 2.06 -10.26
C PHE A 173 17.25 0.78 -10.25
N TYR A 174 17.81 -0.28 -10.79
CA TYR A 174 17.16 -1.59 -10.78
C TYR A 174 17.38 -2.32 -9.47
N LEU A 175 16.33 -2.95 -8.98
CA LEU A 175 16.44 -3.98 -7.95
C LEU A 175 17.02 -5.27 -8.54
N PRO A 176 17.64 -6.11 -7.71
CA PRO A 176 18.14 -7.43 -8.15
C PRO A 176 17.00 -8.25 -8.76
N ASN A 177 17.24 -8.77 -9.96
CA ASN A 177 16.28 -9.63 -10.65
C ASN A 177 17.05 -10.77 -11.38
N GLY A 178 16.99 -11.96 -10.81
CA GLY A 178 17.67 -13.13 -11.36
C GLY A 178 17.21 -13.48 -12.77
N ALA A 179 15.93 -13.33 -13.09
CA ALA A 179 15.42 -13.62 -14.43
C ALA A 179 15.99 -12.66 -15.48
N ARG A 180 16.15 -11.39 -15.15
CA ARG A 180 16.74 -10.37 -16.03
C ARG A 180 18.18 -10.70 -16.42
N ILE A 181 18.97 -11.17 -15.47
CA ILE A 181 20.37 -11.54 -15.68
C ILE A 181 20.54 -13.04 -15.98
N ARG A 182 19.44 -13.78 -16.17
CA ARG A 182 19.38 -15.21 -16.42
C ARG A 182 20.12 -16.06 -15.37
N LYS A 183 20.14 -15.60 -14.13
CA LYS A 183 20.69 -16.31 -12.98
C LYS A 183 19.56 -16.77 -12.06
N PHE A 184 19.33 -18.07 -12.02
CA PHE A 184 18.19 -18.63 -11.30
C PHE A 184 18.68 -19.39 -10.06
N ASN A 185 18.13 -19.07 -8.89
CA ASN A 185 18.40 -19.74 -7.62
C ASN A 185 17.59 -21.03 -7.48
N THR A 186 17.68 -21.91 -8.46
CA THR A 186 17.08 -23.24 -8.46
C THR A 186 18.16 -24.31 -8.27
N LYS A 187 17.78 -25.52 -7.93
CA LYS A 187 18.72 -26.63 -7.81
C LYS A 187 19.53 -26.87 -9.09
N THR A 188 18.97 -26.58 -10.25
CA THR A 188 19.61 -26.78 -11.57
C THR A 188 20.31 -25.53 -12.09
N GLY A 189 20.15 -24.37 -11.43
CA GLY A 189 20.61 -23.07 -11.93
C GLY A 189 19.86 -22.57 -13.17
N LYS A 190 18.77 -23.24 -13.57
CA LYS A 190 17.96 -22.93 -14.75
C LYS A 190 16.53 -22.57 -14.34
N ALA A 191 15.83 -21.84 -15.19
CA ALA A 191 14.40 -21.62 -15.02
C ALA A 191 13.64 -22.96 -15.08
N ASN A 192 12.68 -23.14 -14.18
CA ASN A 192 11.83 -24.30 -14.16
C ASN A 192 10.47 -23.97 -14.79
N PHE A 193 10.05 -24.74 -15.76
CA PHE A 193 8.71 -24.61 -16.35
C PHE A 193 7.72 -25.47 -15.56
N SER A 194 6.60 -24.87 -15.21
CA SER A 194 5.48 -25.60 -14.62
C SER A 194 4.55 -26.10 -15.72
N ILE A 195 4.21 -27.38 -15.65
CA ILE A 195 3.21 -27.97 -16.55
C ILE A 195 1.88 -27.97 -15.81
N ASN A 196 0.95 -27.14 -16.28
CA ASN A 196 -0.39 -27.08 -15.72
C ASN A 196 -1.37 -27.81 -16.64
N LYS A 197 -2.16 -28.69 -16.08
CA LYS A 197 -3.25 -29.34 -16.83
C LYS A 197 -4.32 -28.28 -17.13
N LEU A 198 -4.86 -28.32 -18.34
CA LEU A 198 -6.02 -27.53 -18.68
C LEU A 198 -7.20 -27.93 -17.79
N PRO A 199 -7.92 -26.98 -17.20
CA PRO A 199 -9.10 -27.30 -16.39
C PRO A 199 -10.17 -27.96 -17.27
N SER A 200 -10.76 -29.02 -16.77
CA SER A 200 -11.92 -29.66 -17.40
C SER A 200 -13.17 -29.23 -16.68
N TRP A 201 -13.93 -28.36 -17.30
CA TRP A 201 -15.18 -27.86 -16.75
C TRP A 201 -16.34 -28.78 -17.16
N LYS A 202 -16.99 -29.41 -16.18
CA LYS A 202 -18.27 -30.12 -16.39
C LYS A 202 -19.38 -29.20 -15.87
N LEU A 203 -19.96 -28.45 -16.78
CA LEU A 203 -21.05 -27.54 -16.45
C LEU A 203 -22.39 -28.28 -16.50
N LYS A 204 -23.27 -27.94 -15.59
CA LYS A 204 -24.69 -28.27 -15.68
C LYS A 204 -25.38 -27.33 -16.68
N ALA A 205 -26.61 -27.67 -17.07
CA ALA A 205 -27.33 -26.93 -18.10
C ALA A 205 -27.59 -25.45 -17.75
N ASP A 206 -27.60 -25.12 -16.47
CA ASP A 206 -27.86 -23.79 -15.90
C ASP A 206 -26.61 -23.08 -15.36
N GLU A 207 -25.41 -23.66 -15.55
CA GLU A 207 -24.16 -23.10 -15.10
C GLU A 207 -23.43 -22.37 -16.24
N LEU A 208 -22.80 -21.25 -15.92
CA LEU A 208 -21.97 -20.45 -16.82
C LEU A 208 -20.57 -20.30 -16.25
N ILE A 209 -19.58 -20.16 -17.13
CA ILE A 209 -18.23 -19.80 -16.73
C ILE A 209 -18.10 -18.28 -16.73
N MET A 210 -17.79 -17.70 -15.58
CA MET A 210 -17.43 -16.30 -15.47
C MET A 210 -15.91 -16.13 -15.66
N MET A 211 -15.52 -15.28 -16.58
CA MET A 211 -14.13 -14.90 -16.80
C MET A 211 -13.96 -13.41 -16.54
N THR A 212 -12.92 -13.06 -15.78
CA THR A 212 -12.54 -11.67 -15.58
C THR A 212 -11.51 -11.26 -16.61
N ILE A 213 -11.69 -10.10 -17.23
CA ILE A 213 -10.80 -9.56 -18.25
C ILE A 213 -10.29 -8.21 -17.75
N ARG A 214 -8.98 -7.99 -17.82
CA ARG A 214 -8.38 -6.68 -17.53
C ARG A 214 -8.41 -5.84 -18.82
N SER A 215 -8.90 -4.61 -18.72
CA SER A 215 -8.87 -3.64 -19.82
C SER A 215 -7.73 -2.65 -19.65
N HIS A 216 -7.34 -1.97 -20.75
CA HIS A 216 -6.31 -0.93 -20.73
C HIS A 216 -6.76 0.32 -19.97
N ASP A 217 -8.05 0.63 -19.99
CA ASP A 217 -8.63 1.84 -19.40
C ASP A 217 -9.09 1.65 -17.94
N GLN A 218 -8.67 0.57 -17.33
CA GLN A 218 -9.05 0.23 -15.96
C GLN A 218 -7.84 0.06 -15.05
N PHE A 219 -7.84 0.84 -13.97
CA PHE A 219 -6.86 0.75 -12.89
C PHE A 219 -7.59 0.42 -11.58
N ASN A 220 -7.49 -0.83 -11.14
CA ASN A 220 -8.25 -1.34 -10.00
C ASN A 220 -9.76 -1.03 -10.18
N THR A 221 -10.30 -0.10 -9.41
CA THR A 221 -11.70 0.32 -9.47
C THR A 221 -11.94 1.59 -10.29
N THR A 222 -10.89 2.16 -10.86
CA THR A 222 -11.01 3.37 -11.69
C THR A 222 -11.14 2.98 -13.15
N ILE A 223 -12.24 3.34 -13.76
CA ILE A 223 -12.49 3.19 -15.19
C ILE A 223 -12.36 4.58 -15.80
N TYR A 224 -11.44 4.74 -16.76
CA TYR A 224 -11.26 5.98 -17.49
C TYR A 224 -12.12 5.96 -18.76
N GLY A 225 -12.90 7.00 -18.89
CA GLY A 225 -13.61 7.46 -20.05
C GLY A 225 -14.11 6.43 -21.06
N LEU A 226 -15.39 6.26 -21.09
CA LEU A 226 -16.09 5.61 -22.18
C LEU A 226 -16.65 6.71 -23.12
N ASN A 227 -15.78 7.49 -23.71
CA ASN A 227 -16.17 8.41 -24.79
C ASN A 227 -15.80 7.83 -26.12
#